data_80cd1100a0af3f04bc4d810a0b03f049
#
_entry.id   80cd1100a0af3f04bc4d810a0b03f049
#
_cell.length_a   1.000
_cell.length_b   1.000
_cell.length_c   1.000
_cell.angle_alpha   90.00
_cell.angle_beta   90.00
_cell.angle_gamma   90.00
#
_symmetry.space_group_name_H-M   'P 1'
#
loop_
_entity.id
_entity.type
_entity.pdbx_description
1 polymer ?
#
loop_
_entity_poly.entity_id
_entity_poly.type
_entity_poly.pdbx_seq_one_letter_code
_entity_poly.pdbx_strand_id
1 'polypeptide(L)'
;MEKQYSILHISDLHKPENCNLDNLLYSIQKDCEFYTKEGIRKPDIIVISGDLVEGTKDDNGEDIIKKQYAEVGKFLDKLADFFLNGNRMRMIIVPGNHDYCYKLSKNSMELSPEEKLKEDHKLLKEAAPNVRWNWDDRRYYHITKKELYDMRFDLFKAFYNDFFSGIRELPENVDKDSYIIELPLYHIAFACFNSCYRLDHLNPMGCICPDAISKAHERLTTLKNMGFLLVGVWHHHVSGLPVENNYMDYRILNAMMQEDIKLGLFGHQH
;
A
#
# COMPACT_ATOMS: atom_id res chain seq x y z
N MET A 1 9.95 23.13 -25.47
CA MET A 1 8.65 22.89 -24.79
C MET A 1 8.91 21.96 -23.62
N GLU A 2 8.56 22.38 -22.42
CA GLU A 2 8.60 21.49 -21.24
C GLU A 2 7.65 20.31 -21.47
N LYS A 3 8.14 19.09 -21.22
CA LYS A 3 7.30 17.89 -21.30
C LYS A 3 6.37 17.87 -20.09
N GLN A 4 5.08 17.85 -20.32
CA GLN A 4 4.06 17.70 -19.29
C GLN A 4 3.50 16.28 -19.31
N TYR A 5 3.30 15.68 -18.14
CA TYR A 5 2.71 14.36 -17.97
C TYR A 5 1.53 14.42 -17.01
N SER A 6 0.58 13.54 -17.20
CA SER A 6 -0.63 13.45 -16.38
C SER A 6 -0.65 12.11 -15.64
N ILE A 7 -0.95 12.16 -14.34
CA ILE A 7 -1.08 10.98 -13.48
C ILE A 7 -2.54 10.88 -13.05
N LEU A 8 -3.17 9.73 -13.29
CA LEU A 8 -4.42 9.34 -12.63
C LEU A 8 -4.05 8.66 -11.31
N HIS A 9 -4.41 9.29 -10.21
CA HIS A 9 -4.21 8.73 -8.88
C HIS A 9 -5.54 8.23 -8.32
N ILE A 10 -5.60 6.97 -7.96
CA ILE A 10 -6.74 6.29 -7.35
C ILE A 10 -6.29 5.69 -6.02
N SER A 11 -7.14 5.74 -5.01
CA SER A 11 -6.94 5.10 -3.71
C SER A 11 -8.27 4.59 -3.17
N ASP A 12 -8.22 3.70 -2.19
CA ASP A 12 -9.37 3.34 -1.37
C ASP A 12 -10.57 2.82 -2.19
N LEU A 13 -10.31 1.88 -3.10
CA LEU A 13 -11.35 1.24 -3.91
C LEU A 13 -12.31 0.42 -3.04
N HIS A 14 -11.81 -0.16 -1.94
CA HIS A 14 -12.58 -0.97 -1.00
C HIS A 14 -13.57 -1.90 -1.69
N LYS A 15 -13.10 -2.64 -2.70
CA LYS A 15 -13.96 -3.50 -3.50
C LYS A 15 -14.62 -4.58 -2.64
N PRO A 16 -15.91 -4.47 -2.31
CA PRO A 16 -16.64 -5.53 -1.61
C PRO A 16 -16.99 -6.68 -2.56
N GLU A 17 -17.37 -7.83 -2.01
CA GLU A 17 -17.66 -9.03 -2.80
C GLU A 17 -18.75 -8.80 -3.87
N ASN A 18 -19.78 -8.01 -3.57
CA ASN A 18 -20.97 -7.85 -4.39
C ASN A 18 -21.08 -6.49 -5.12
N CYS A 19 -20.00 -5.72 -5.20
CA CYS A 19 -20.01 -4.43 -5.89
C CYS A 19 -19.40 -4.55 -7.30
N ASN A 20 -20.01 -3.89 -8.28
CA ASN A 20 -19.46 -3.78 -9.62
C ASN A 20 -18.75 -2.43 -9.78
N LEU A 21 -17.48 -2.46 -10.17
CA LEU A 21 -16.67 -1.27 -10.44
C LEU A 21 -16.93 -0.65 -11.84
N ASP A 22 -17.83 -1.21 -12.65
CA ASP A 22 -18.12 -0.68 -14.00
C ASP A 22 -18.72 0.73 -13.95
N ASN A 23 -19.50 1.06 -12.93
CA ASN A 23 -20.03 2.42 -12.76
C ASN A 23 -18.92 3.43 -12.45
N LEU A 24 -17.95 3.04 -11.62
CA LEU A 24 -16.78 3.87 -11.34
C LEU A 24 -15.95 4.07 -12.61
N LEU A 25 -15.69 2.98 -13.35
CA LEU A 25 -14.98 3.05 -14.61
C LEU A 25 -15.66 3.98 -15.60
N TYR A 26 -16.98 3.85 -15.75
CA TYR A 26 -17.77 4.73 -16.63
C TYR A 26 -17.66 6.20 -16.21
N SER A 27 -17.75 6.50 -14.91
CA SER A 27 -17.60 7.86 -14.40
C SER A 27 -16.22 8.43 -14.72
N ILE A 28 -15.14 7.67 -14.46
CA ILE A 28 -13.76 8.08 -14.78
C ILE A 28 -13.59 8.34 -16.29
N GLN A 29 -14.19 7.49 -17.13
CA GLN A 29 -14.13 7.67 -18.59
C GLN A 29 -14.86 8.95 -19.03
N LYS A 30 -16.02 9.23 -18.47
CA LYS A 30 -16.79 10.44 -18.75
C LYS A 30 -16.08 11.71 -18.30
N ASP A 31 -15.50 11.68 -17.12
CA ASP A 31 -14.69 12.80 -16.62
C ASP A 31 -13.48 13.05 -17.53
N CYS A 32 -12.82 11.99 -18.00
CA CYS A 32 -11.71 12.13 -18.93
C CYS A 32 -12.14 12.74 -20.27
N GLU A 33 -13.31 12.35 -20.82
CA GLU A 33 -13.86 12.96 -22.03
C GLU A 33 -14.14 14.46 -21.84
N PHE A 34 -14.67 14.85 -20.68
CA PHE A 34 -14.92 16.24 -20.31
C PHE A 34 -13.60 17.01 -20.20
N TYR A 35 -12.63 16.55 -19.41
CA TYR A 35 -11.34 17.20 -19.23
C TYR A 35 -10.54 17.32 -20.53
N THR A 36 -10.66 16.34 -21.43
CA THR A 36 -10.01 16.43 -22.76
C THR A 36 -10.55 17.58 -23.58
N LYS A 37 -11.86 17.89 -23.51
CA LYS A 37 -12.46 19.06 -24.16
C LYS A 37 -11.96 20.38 -23.61
N GLU A 38 -11.62 20.41 -22.30
CA GLU A 38 -11.01 21.55 -21.61
C GLU A 38 -9.48 21.64 -21.81
N GLY A 39 -8.90 20.81 -22.66
CA GLY A 39 -7.47 20.80 -22.96
C GLY A 39 -6.60 20.07 -21.94
N ILE A 40 -7.20 19.36 -20.99
CA ILE A 40 -6.48 18.52 -20.02
C ILE A 40 -6.15 17.18 -20.68
N ARG A 41 -4.90 16.77 -20.55
CA ARG A 41 -4.38 15.54 -21.17
C ARG A 41 -4.98 14.29 -20.51
N LYS A 42 -5.14 13.25 -21.32
CA LYS A 42 -5.38 11.89 -20.79
C LYS A 42 -4.20 11.47 -19.90
N PRO A 43 -4.46 10.66 -18.87
CA PRO A 43 -3.42 10.11 -18.03
C PRO A 43 -2.35 9.33 -18.81
N ASP A 44 -1.10 9.65 -18.54
CA ASP A 44 0.07 8.94 -19.05
C ASP A 44 0.47 7.79 -18.12
N ILE A 45 0.15 7.91 -16.83
CA ILE A 45 0.52 6.99 -15.75
C ILE A 45 -0.69 6.81 -14.83
N ILE A 46 -0.87 5.63 -14.26
CA ILE A 46 -1.90 5.33 -13.26
C ILE A 46 -1.20 4.91 -11.97
N VAL A 47 -1.58 5.52 -10.85
CA VAL A 47 -1.07 5.18 -9.51
C VAL A 47 -2.24 4.74 -8.64
N ILE A 48 -2.11 3.58 -8.01
CA ILE A 48 -3.08 3.02 -7.07
C ILE A 48 -2.39 2.92 -5.70
N SER A 49 -2.79 3.77 -4.77
CA SER A 49 -2.12 3.88 -3.46
C SER A 49 -2.82 3.10 -2.35
N GLY A 50 -3.19 1.85 -2.62
CA GLY A 50 -3.67 0.89 -1.62
C GLY A 50 -5.18 0.81 -1.45
N ASP A 51 -5.59 -0.10 -0.56
CA ASP A 51 -6.98 -0.47 -0.26
C ASP A 51 -7.77 -0.85 -1.52
N LEU A 52 -7.21 -1.80 -2.24
CA LEU A 52 -7.83 -2.37 -3.44
C LEU A 52 -9.11 -3.13 -3.11
N VAL A 53 -9.08 -3.88 -2.01
CA VAL A 53 -10.16 -4.74 -1.53
C VAL A 53 -10.73 -4.21 -0.22
N GLU A 54 -11.96 -4.61 0.11
CA GLU A 54 -12.56 -4.32 1.42
C GLU A 54 -11.91 -5.16 2.52
N GLY A 55 -11.31 -6.31 2.16
CA GLY A 55 -10.87 -7.30 3.13
C GLY A 55 -12.05 -8.01 3.77
N THR A 56 -11.79 -8.82 4.81
CA THR A 56 -12.84 -9.47 5.61
C THR A 56 -12.27 -10.02 6.91
N LYS A 57 -13.13 -10.15 7.92
CA LYS A 57 -12.83 -10.81 9.22
C LYS A 57 -13.34 -12.24 9.29
N ASP A 58 -14.00 -12.74 8.24
CA ASP A 58 -14.61 -14.06 8.19
C ASP A 58 -13.60 -15.21 8.18
N ASP A 59 -14.02 -16.37 8.62
CA ASP A 59 -13.18 -17.59 8.63
C ASP A 59 -12.77 -18.04 7.22
N ASN A 60 -13.59 -17.79 6.21
CA ASN A 60 -13.30 -18.02 4.78
C ASN A 60 -12.60 -16.82 4.10
N GLY A 61 -11.96 -15.97 4.89
CA GLY A 61 -11.43 -14.69 4.45
C GLY A 61 -10.51 -14.74 3.24
N GLU A 62 -9.68 -15.76 3.12
CA GLU A 62 -8.75 -15.89 2.00
C GLU A 62 -9.47 -16.04 0.65
N ASP A 63 -10.55 -16.86 0.59
CA ASP A 63 -11.31 -17.06 -0.65
C ASP A 63 -12.11 -15.82 -1.04
N ILE A 64 -12.64 -15.10 -0.03
CA ILE A 64 -13.34 -13.83 -0.24
C ILE A 64 -12.37 -12.78 -0.81
N ILE A 65 -11.21 -12.62 -0.20
CA ILE A 65 -10.18 -11.66 -0.65
C ILE A 65 -9.70 -12.01 -2.07
N LYS A 66 -9.48 -13.29 -2.39
CA LYS A 66 -9.11 -13.72 -3.75
C LYS A 66 -10.17 -13.33 -4.79
N LYS A 67 -11.46 -13.49 -4.47
CA LYS A 67 -12.54 -13.06 -5.36
C LYS A 67 -12.57 -11.55 -5.53
N GLN A 68 -12.38 -10.78 -4.45
CA GLN A 68 -12.28 -9.33 -4.52
C GLN A 68 -11.13 -8.90 -5.44
N TYR A 69 -9.93 -9.50 -5.30
CA TYR A 69 -8.79 -9.22 -6.18
C TYR A 69 -9.06 -9.60 -7.65
N ALA A 70 -9.75 -10.69 -7.91
CA ALA A 70 -10.11 -11.07 -9.28
C ALA A 70 -10.97 -10.01 -9.98
N GLU A 71 -11.90 -9.39 -9.25
CA GLU A 71 -12.73 -8.30 -9.79
C GLU A 71 -11.95 -6.99 -9.92
N VAL A 72 -11.08 -6.68 -8.95
CA VAL A 72 -10.16 -5.53 -9.04
C VAL A 72 -9.26 -5.67 -10.27
N GLY A 73 -8.69 -6.86 -10.50
CA GLY A 73 -7.85 -7.12 -11.68
C GLY A 73 -8.57 -6.78 -12.99
N LYS A 74 -9.83 -7.20 -13.14
CA LYS A 74 -10.65 -6.86 -14.32
C LYS A 74 -10.86 -5.35 -14.48
N PHE A 75 -11.08 -4.64 -13.38
CA PHE A 75 -11.24 -3.19 -13.41
C PHE A 75 -9.93 -2.49 -13.81
N LEU A 76 -8.80 -2.91 -13.24
CA LEU A 76 -7.48 -2.36 -13.57
C LEU A 76 -7.08 -2.65 -15.01
N ASP A 77 -7.44 -3.80 -15.56
CA ASP A 77 -7.26 -4.11 -16.98
C ASP A 77 -8.01 -3.14 -17.87
N LYS A 78 -9.29 -2.91 -17.58
CA LYS A 78 -10.10 -1.95 -18.33
C LYS A 78 -9.53 -0.53 -18.24
N LEU A 79 -8.99 -0.12 -17.08
CA LEU A 79 -8.29 1.16 -16.94
C LEU A 79 -7.01 1.22 -17.78
N ALA A 80 -6.20 0.15 -17.74
CA ALA A 80 -4.99 0.05 -18.56
C ALA A 80 -5.31 0.13 -20.05
N ASP A 81 -6.32 -0.59 -20.51
CA ASP A 81 -6.75 -0.57 -21.92
C ASP A 81 -7.20 0.83 -22.34
N PHE A 82 -8.02 1.49 -21.53
CA PHE A 82 -8.61 2.79 -21.90
C PHE A 82 -7.60 3.94 -21.89
N PHE A 83 -6.74 4.00 -20.85
CA PHE A 83 -5.82 5.12 -20.68
C PHE A 83 -4.42 4.86 -21.21
N LEU A 84 -3.94 3.60 -21.12
CA LEU A 84 -2.54 3.26 -21.35
C LEU A 84 -2.32 2.36 -22.57
N ASN A 85 -3.36 2.09 -23.37
CA ASN A 85 -3.35 1.13 -24.48
C ASN A 85 -2.85 -0.26 -24.05
N GLY A 86 -3.31 -0.75 -22.90
CA GLY A 86 -2.94 -2.03 -22.32
C GLY A 86 -1.53 -2.07 -21.69
N ASN A 87 -0.79 -0.97 -21.67
CA ASN A 87 0.57 -0.94 -21.15
C ASN A 87 0.61 -0.84 -19.61
N ARG A 88 0.56 -2.00 -18.93
CA ARG A 88 0.62 -2.11 -17.48
C ARG A 88 1.96 -1.66 -16.86
N MET A 89 3.03 -1.50 -17.65
CA MET A 89 4.31 -0.96 -17.15
C MET A 89 4.15 0.43 -16.53
N ARG A 90 3.13 1.19 -16.95
CA ARG A 90 2.83 2.54 -16.47
C ARG A 90 1.79 2.58 -15.34
N MET A 91 1.47 1.42 -14.76
CA MET A 91 0.64 1.32 -13.57
C MET A 91 1.51 1.08 -12.34
N ILE A 92 1.28 1.81 -11.27
CA ILE A 92 2.00 1.72 -10.01
C ILE A 92 0.98 1.33 -8.94
N ILE A 93 1.21 0.25 -8.20
CA ILE A 93 0.29 -0.26 -7.19
C ILE A 93 1.07 -0.53 -5.91
N VAL A 94 0.56 -0.08 -4.76
CA VAL A 94 1.07 -0.41 -3.43
C VAL A 94 -0.05 -0.99 -2.57
N PRO A 95 0.24 -1.78 -1.52
CA PRO A 95 -0.79 -2.28 -0.63
C PRO A 95 -1.31 -1.21 0.33
N GLY A 96 -2.56 -1.36 0.77
CA GLY A 96 -3.16 -0.60 1.85
C GLY A 96 -3.51 -1.47 3.07
N ASN A 97 -4.17 -0.85 4.05
CA ASN A 97 -4.49 -1.51 5.31
C ASN A 97 -5.66 -2.51 5.22
N HIS A 98 -6.39 -2.56 4.14
CA HIS A 98 -7.40 -3.58 3.86
C HIS A 98 -6.86 -4.73 3.00
N ASP A 99 -5.66 -4.57 2.42
CA ASP A 99 -5.04 -5.57 1.54
C ASP A 99 -4.34 -6.71 2.32
N TYR A 100 -4.40 -6.73 3.66
CA TYR A 100 -3.84 -7.82 4.46
C TYR A 100 -4.90 -8.87 4.85
N CYS A 101 -4.44 -10.08 5.13
CA CYS A 101 -5.31 -11.16 5.63
C CYS A 101 -5.48 -11.06 7.15
N TYR A 102 -6.65 -10.61 7.61
CA TYR A 102 -7.01 -10.48 9.04
C TYR A 102 -6.85 -11.82 9.80
N LYS A 103 -7.28 -12.93 9.20
CA LYS A 103 -7.21 -14.26 9.80
C LYS A 103 -5.77 -14.69 10.11
N LEU A 104 -4.84 -14.45 9.17
CA LEU A 104 -3.43 -14.76 9.38
C LEU A 104 -2.83 -13.90 10.51
N SER A 105 -3.16 -12.62 10.51
CA SER A 105 -2.76 -11.69 11.58
C SER A 105 -3.26 -12.18 12.95
N LYS A 106 -4.55 -12.48 13.08
CA LYS A 106 -5.16 -12.93 14.33
C LYS A 106 -4.58 -14.26 14.82
N ASN A 107 -4.42 -15.23 13.93
CA ASN A 107 -3.93 -16.58 14.27
C ASN A 107 -2.42 -16.63 14.57
N SER A 108 -1.69 -15.56 14.24
CA SER A 108 -0.26 -15.43 14.53
C SER A 108 0.03 -14.99 15.96
N MET A 109 -1.00 -14.59 16.72
CA MET A 109 -0.84 -13.99 18.05
C MET A 109 -1.45 -14.85 19.14
N GLU A 110 -0.87 -14.79 20.32
CA GLU A 110 -1.35 -15.45 21.52
C GLU A 110 -1.47 -14.45 22.67
N LEU A 111 -2.48 -14.67 23.52
CA LEU A 111 -2.70 -13.86 24.72
C LEU A 111 -1.52 -14.02 25.69
N SER A 112 -1.00 -12.93 26.21
CA SER A 112 0.04 -12.98 27.22
C SER A 112 -0.51 -13.38 28.58
N PRO A 113 0.21 -14.24 29.33
CA PRO A 113 -0.16 -14.58 30.71
C PRO A 113 -0.13 -13.36 31.62
N GLU A 114 -1.01 -13.34 32.65
CA GLU A 114 -1.13 -12.21 33.59
C GLU A 114 0.15 -11.91 34.37
N GLU A 115 0.94 -12.92 34.67
CA GLU A 115 2.24 -12.76 35.35
C GLU A 115 3.26 -11.91 34.57
N LYS A 116 3.08 -11.78 33.24
CA LYS A 116 3.97 -11.00 32.36
C LYS A 116 3.56 -9.55 32.15
N LEU A 117 2.47 -9.07 32.73
CA LEU A 117 1.91 -7.73 32.50
C LEU A 117 2.93 -6.58 32.65
N LYS A 118 3.82 -6.65 33.66
CA LYS A 118 4.85 -5.62 33.89
C LYS A 118 5.93 -5.64 32.79
N GLU A 119 6.33 -6.83 32.40
CA GLU A 119 7.31 -7.03 31.32
C GLU A 119 6.75 -6.56 29.99
N ASP A 120 5.52 -6.96 29.65
CA ASP A 120 4.82 -6.60 28.42
C ASP A 120 4.63 -5.09 28.31
N HIS A 121 4.26 -4.44 29.43
CA HIS A 121 4.15 -2.98 29.47
C HIS A 121 5.47 -2.28 29.16
N LYS A 122 6.59 -2.81 29.68
CA LYS A 122 7.92 -2.31 29.36
C LYS A 122 8.26 -2.54 27.89
N LEU A 123 8.05 -3.75 27.38
CA LEU A 123 8.30 -4.09 25.98
C LEU A 123 7.48 -3.23 25.02
N LEU A 124 6.21 -2.96 25.33
CA LEU A 124 5.37 -2.07 24.51
C LEU A 124 5.91 -0.64 24.49
N LYS A 125 6.35 -0.11 25.65
CA LYS A 125 7.00 1.22 25.72
C LYS A 125 8.30 1.30 24.93
N GLU A 126 9.05 0.22 24.86
CA GLU A 126 10.27 0.09 24.08
C GLU A 126 9.99 -0.19 22.60
N ALA A 127 8.72 -0.17 22.18
CA ALA A 127 8.26 -0.45 20.83
C ALA A 127 8.70 -1.83 20.30
N ALA A 128 8.74 -2.84 21.18
CA ALA A 128 9.08 -4.20 20.82
C ALA A 128 8.17 -4.69 19.66
N PRO A 129 8.73 -5.28 18.60
CA PRO A 129 7.98 -5.55 17.38
C PRO A 129 6.93 -6.66 17.52
N ASN A 130 7.06 -7.50 18.55
CA ASN A 130 6.24 -8.69 18.76
C ASN A 130 5.17 -8.53 19.85
N VAL A 131 5.04 -7.37 20.48
CA VAL A 131 4.04 -7.12 21.54
C VAL A 131 2.96 -6.19 21.03
N ARG A 132 1.70 -6.51 21.33
CA ARG A 132 0.52 -5.71 21.02
C ARG A 132 -0.32 -5.51 22.26
N TRP A 133 -0.98 -4.36 22.33
CA TRP A 133 -2.00 -4.05 23.30
C TRP A 133 -3.37 -4.03 22.63
N ASN A 134 -4.29 -4.82 23.13
CA ASN A 134 -5.69 -4.77 22.68
C ASN A 134 -6.49 -3.84 23.60
N TRP A 135 -7.05 -2.79 23.05
CA TRP A 135 -7.84 -1.80 23.78
C TRP A 135 -9.23 -2.30 24.20
N ASP A 136 -9.80 -3.26 23.46
CA ASP A 136 -11.15 -3.78 23.71
C ASP A 136 -11.17 -4.69 24.94
N ASP A 137 -10.26 -5.64 25.04
CA ASP A 137 -10.17 -6.58 26.16
C ASP A 137 -9.13 -6.18 27.24
N ARG A 138 -8.33 -5.11 26.96
CA ARG A 138 -7.30 -4.57 27.83
C ARG A 138 -6.22 -5.60 28.22
N ARG A 139 -5.74 -6.34 27.22
CA ARG A 139 -4.75 -7.40 27.36
C ARG A 139 -3.60 -7.24 26.38
N TYR A 140 -2.47 -7.84 26.76
CA TYR A 140 -1.31 -7.95 25.86
C TYR A 140 -1.38 -9.23 25.04
N TYR A 141 -0.91 -9.10 23.81
CA TYR A 141 -0.77 -10.23 22.88
C TYR A 141 0.65 -10.25 22.34
N HIS A 142 1.16 -11.46 22.11
CA HIS A 142 2.46 -11.69 21.49
C HIS A 142 2.31 -12.32 20.12
N ILE A 143 3.05 -11.83 19.15
CA ILE A 143 3.23 -12.50 17.86
C ILE A 143 4.14 -13.68 18.11
N THR A 144 3.57 -14.89 18.25
CA THR A 144 4.29 -16.13 18.55
C THR A 144 4.56 -16.94 17.30
N LYS A 145 3.73 -16.80 16.24
CA LYS A 145 3.86 -17.49 14.96
C LYS A 145 4.29 -16.47 13.89
N LYS A 146 5.56 -16.11 13.94
CA LYS A 146 6.11 -15.06 13.08
C LYS A 146 5.93 -15.35 11.59
N GLU A 147 6.13 -16.59 11.15
CA GLU A 147 5.93 -17.01 9.76
C GLU A 147 4.52 -16.70 9.29
N LEU A 148 3.51 -17.05 10.10
CA LEU A 148 2.11 -16.78 9.80
C LEU A 148 1.81 -15.28 9.74
N TYR A 149 2.44 -14.49 10.63
CA TYR A 149 2.33 -13.04 10.62
C TYR A 149 2.93 -12.42 9.34
N ASP A 150 4.09 -12.90 8.93
CA ASP A 150 4.80 -12.41 7.75
C ASP A 150 4.00 -12.71 6.44
N MET A 151 3.19 -13.78 6.41
CA MET A 151 2.35 -14.16 5.27
C MET A 151 1.08 -13.29 5.09
N ARG A 152 0.80 -12.33 5.97
CA ARG A 152 -0.48 -11.60 5.94
C ARG A 152 -0.72 -10.78 4.66
N PHE A 153 0.32 -10.47 3.88
CA PHE A 153 0.24 -9.83 2.56
C PHE A 153 0.42 -10.77 1.36
N ASP A 154 0.48 -12.08 1.57
CA ASP A 154 0.71 -13.04 0.48
C ASP A 154 -0.40 -13.02 -0.57
N LEU A 155 -1.64 -12.74 -0.19
CA LEU A 155 -2.74 -12.61 -1.14
C LEU A 155 -2.59 -11.38 -2.03
N PHE A 156 -2.16 -10.25 -1.47
CA PHE A 156 -1.80 -9.06 -2.26
C PHE A 156 -0.62 -9.35 -3.19
N LYS A 157 0.43 -9.99 -2.68
CA LYS A 157 1.61 -10.37 -3.47
C LYS A 157 1.24 -11.29 -4.62
N ALA A 158 0.41 -12.30 -4.37
CA ALA A 158 -0.06 -13.21 -5.42
C ALA A 158 -0.86 -12.46 -6.49
N PHE A 159 -1.80 -11.59 -6.10
CA PHE A 159 -2.53 -10.74 -7.02
C PHE A 159 -1.61 -9.83 -7.85
N TYR A 160 -0.67 -9.15 -7.20
CA TYR A 160 0.25 -8.24 -7.88
C TYR A 160 1.11 -8.97 -8.93
N ASN A 161 1.70 -10.11 -8.55
CA ASN A 161 2.57 -10.88 -9.44
C ASN A 161 1.79 -11.48 -10.62
N ASP A 162 0.55 -11.92 -10.40
CA ASP A 162 -0.34 -12.37 -11.48
C ASP A 162 -0.71 -11.21 -12.43
N PHE A 163 -1.15 -10.09 -11.89
CA PHE A 163 -1.52 -8.90 -12.65
C PHE A 163 -0.35 -8.36 -13.48
N PHE A 164 0.87 -8.36 -12.95
CA PHE A 164 2.07 -7.90 -13.65
C PHE A 164 2.91 -9.03 -14.25
N SER A 165 2.32 -10.20 -14.47
CA SER A 165 3.04 -11.36 -15.00
C SER A 165 3.85 -11.03 -16.26
N GLY A 166 5.15 -11.40 -16.23
CA GLY A 166 6.10 -11.11 -17.31
C GLY A 166 6.58 -9.64 -17.40
N ILE A 167 6.11 -8.76 -16.51
CA ILE A 167 6.53 -7.35 -16.45
C ILE A 167 7.42 -7.10 -15.25
N ARG A 168 6.96 -7.47 -14.05
CA ARG A 168 7.66 -7.30 -12.77
C ARG A 168 6.99 -8.11 -11.67
N GLU A 169 7.72 -8.31 -10.59
CA GLU A 169 7.24 -8.99 -9.38
C GLU A 169 7.51 -8.12 -8.16
N LEU A 170 6.73 -8.33 -7.09
CA LEU A 170 7.04 -7.75 -5.79
C LEU A 170 8.28 -8.41 -5.17
N PRO A 171 9.01 -7.68 -4.31
CA PRO A 171 10.09 -8.26 -3.54
C PRO A 171 9.60 -9.41 -2.67
N GLU A 172 10.51 -10.29 -2.28
CA GLU A 172 10.17 -11.46 -1.46
C GLU A 172 9.50 -11.04 -0.15
N ASN A 173 10.03 -10.03 0.51
CA ASN A 173 9.47 -9.50 1.74
C ASN A 173 8.84 -8.11 1.51
N VAL A 174 7.55 -8.10 1.24
CA VAL A 174 6.76 -6.87 0.99
C VAL A 174 6.81 -5.87 2.16
N ASP A 175 7.02 -6.37 3.39
CA ASP A 175 7.10 -5.51 4.58
C ASP A 175 8.43 -4.77 4.73
N LYS A 176 9.54 -5.41 4.33
CA LYS A 176 10.89 -4.93 4.62
C LYS A 176 11.65 -4.42 3.41
N ASP A 177 11.06 -4.56 2.24
CA ASP A 177 11.65 -4.14 1.00
C ASP A 177 10.79 -3.07 0.33
N SER A 178 11.47 -2.13 -0.33
CA SER A 178 10.85 -1.20 -1.27
C SER A 178 11.05 -1.71 -2.69
N TYR A 179 10.24 -1.23 -3.60
CA TYR A 179 10.47 -1.44 -5.02
C TYR A 179 10.41 -0.12 -5.78
N ILE A 180 11.32 0.06 -6.71
CA ILE A 180 11.44 1.30 -7.48
C ILE A 180 11.02 1.00 -8.92
N ILE A 181 10.01 1.75 -9.38
CA ILE A 181 9.51 1.64 -10.75
C ILE A 181 10.00 2.84 -11.53
N GLU A 182 10.89 2.58 -12.48
CA GLU A 182 11.49 3.60 -13.32
C GLU A 182 10.73 3.73 -14.62
N LEU A 183 10.38 4.95 -14.97
CA LEU A 183 9.79 5.30 -16.25
C LEU A 183 10.74 6.26 -17.00
N PRO A 184 11.78 5.74 -17.68
CA PRO A 184 12.85 6.57 -18.26
C PRO A 184 12.35 7.57 -19.31
N LEU A 185 11.33 7.20 -20.10
CA LEU A 185 10.72 8.09 -21.10
C LEU A 185 10.10 9.34 -20.49
N TYR A 186 9.71 9.24 -19.21
CA TYR A 186 9.07 10.29 -18.44
C TYR A 186 10.03 11.02 -17.49
N HIS A 187 11.23 10.51 -17.30
CA HIS A 187 12.17 10.93 -16.25
C HIS A 187 11.53 10.95 -14.85
N ILE A 188 10.69 9.97 -14.56
CA ILE A 188 10.03 9.79 -13.27
C ILE A 188 10.39 8.42 -12.71
N ALA A 189 10.66 8.37 -11.43
CA ALA A 189 10.82 7.12 -10.67
C ALA A 189 9.87 7.12 -9.47
N PHE A 190 9.14 6.03 -9.32
CA PHE A 190 8.22 5.81 -8.21
C PHE A 190 8.89 4.93 -7.16
N ALA A 191 9.13 5.48 -5.98
CA ALA A 191 9.58 4.76 -4.81
C ALA A 191 8.34 4.22 -4.07
N CYS A 192 8.07 2.93 -4.23
CA CYS A 192 6.90 2.26 -3.70
C CYS A 192 7.22 1.62 -2.35
N PHE A 193 6.41 1.96 -1.33
CA PHE A 193 6.59 1.50 0.04
C PHE A 193 5.32 0.86 0.58
N ASN A 194 5.48 -0.23 1.33
CA ASN A 194 4.40 -0.76 2.15
C ASN A 194 4.33 0.02 3.47
N SER A 195 3.32 0.89 3.61
CA SER A 195 3.10 1.65 4.85
C SER A 195 2.36 0.86 5.93
N CYS A 196 2.09 -0.43 5.69
CA CYS A 196 1.44 -1.34 6.62
C CYS A 196 2.45 -2.26 7.34
N TYR A 197 3.72 -1.87 7.47
CA TYR A 197 4.82 -2.70 8.00
C TYR A 197 4.53 -3.34 9.36
N ARG A 198 3.92 -2.62 10.28
CA ARG A 198 3.53 -3.13 11.60
C ARG A 198 2.03 -3.23 11.79
N LEU A 199 1.29 -3.03 10.71
CA LEU A 199 -0.15 -3.07 10.73
C LEU A 199 -0.64 -4.49 10.95
N ASP A 200 -1.60 -4.61 11.85
CA ASP A 200 -2.34 -5.84 12.12
C ASP A 200 -3.69 -5.50 12.79
N HIS A 201 -4.46 -6.49 13.17
CA HIS A 201 -5.78 -6.30 13.76
C HIS A 201 -5.80 -5.56 15.12
N LEU A 202 -4.63 -5.38 15.77
CA LEU A 202 -4.47 -4.66 17.03
C LEU A 202 -3.66 -3.34 16.88
N ASN A 203 -3.05 -3.11 15.74
CA ASN A 203 -2.22 -1.94 15.48
C ASN A 203 -2.55 -1.32 14.11
N PRO A 204 -3.36 -0.26 14.04
CA PRO A 204 -3.76 0.39 12.80
C PRO A 204 -2.76 1.43 12.28
N MET A 205 -1.69 1.72 13.03
CA MET A 205 -0.77 2.82 12.71
C MET A 205 0.02 2.58 11.43
N GLY A 206 0.08 3.59 10.57
CA GLY A 206 0.90 3.60 9.37
C GLY A 206 2.39 3.67 9.70
N CYS A 207 3.17 2.74 9.15
CA CYS A 207 4.62 2.71 9.30
C CYS A 207 5.27 2.05 8.09
N ILE A 208 6.36 2.60 7.60
CA ILE A 208 7.25 1.98 6.62
C ILE A 208 8.45 1.41 7.35
N CYS A 209 8.90 0.23 6.96
CA CYS A 209 10.12 -0.35 7.53
C CYS A 209 11.33 0.55 7.25
N PRO A 210 12.10 0.97 8.28
CA PRO A 210 13.31 1.77 8.06
C PRO A 210 14.31 1.10 7.11
N ASP A 211 14.42 -0.22 7.15
CA ASP A 211 15.31 -0.97 6.24
C ASP A 211 14.88 -0.81 4.77
N ALA A 212 13.57 -0.73 4.49
CA ALA A 212 13.06 -0.51 3.13
C ALA A 212 13.49 0.86 2.57
N ILE A 213 13.49 1.90 3.41
CA ILE A 213 13.95 3.24 3.05
C ILE A 213 15.46 3.21 2.80
N SER A 214 16.22 2.63 3.74
CA SER A 214 17.69 2.53 3.64
C SER A 214 18.14 1.77 2.40
N LYS A 215 17.46 0.67 2.05
CA LYS A 215 17.76 -0.11 0.83
C LYS A 215 17.47 0.66 -0.46
N ALA A 216 16.47 1.55 -0.43
CA ALA A 216 16.14 2.40 -1.58
C ALA A 216 17.18 3.50 -1.83
N HIS A 217 17.92 3.93 -0.81
CA HIS A 217 18.79 5.12 -0.81
C HIS A 217 19.74 5.19 -2.01
N GLU A 218 20.54 4.15 -2.24
CA GLU A 218 21.55 4.15 -3.31
C GLU A 218 20.92 4.35 -4.69
N ARG A 219 19.81 3.61 -4.94
CA ARG A 219 19.10 3.72 -6.23
C ARG A 219 18.44 5.07 -6.41
N LEU A 220 17.77 5.60 -5.37
CA LEU A 220 17.15 6.92 -5.41
C LEU A 220 18.18 8.03 -5.64
N THR A 221 19.33 7.97 -4.96
CA THR A 221 20.44 8.91 -5.17
C THR A 221 20.95 8.86 -6.61
N THR A 222 21.11 7.67 -7.17
CA THR A 222 21.52 7.49 -8.57
C THR A 222 20.51 8.14 -9.53
N LEU A 223 19.21 7.85 -9.36
CA LEU A 223 18.15 8.38 -10.21
C LEU A 223 18.01 9.91 -10.11
N LYS A 224 18.15 10.46 -8.89
CA LYS A 224 18.21 11.90 -8.66
C LYS A 224 19.33 12.53 -9.48
N ASN A 225 20.54 11.96 -9.41
CA ASN A 225 21.70 12.47 -10.15
C ASN A 225 21.54 12.36 -11.67
N MET A 226 20.71 11.43 -12.13
CA MET A 226 20.29 11.32 -13.54
C MET A 226 19.15 12.29 -13.92
N GLY A 227 18.66 13.11 -12.99
CA GLY A 227 17.62 14.10 -13.23
C GLY A 227 16.18 13.55 -13.19
N PHE A 228 15.95 12.38 -12.59
CA PHE A 228 14.60 11.87 -12.40
C PHE A 228 13.85 12.65 -11.33
N LEU A 229 12.56 12.86 -11.55
CA LEU A 229 11.62 13.24 -10.50
C LEU A 229 11.34 11.99 -9.63
N LEU A 230 11.63 12.08 -8.33
CA LEU A 230 11.37 11.02 -7.38
C LEU A 230 9.98 11.22 -6.74
N VAL A 231 9.10 10.24 -6.91
CA VAL A 231 7.73 10.23 -6.39
C VAL A 231 7.59 9.07 -5.41
N GLY A 232 7.23 9.36 -4.15
CA GLY A 232 6.90 8.34 -3.17
C GLY A 232 5.45 7.88 -3.33
N VAL A 233 5.22 6.56 -3.21
CA VAL A 233 3.87 5.99 -3.22
C VAL A 233 3.73 5.07 -2.01
N TRP A 234 2.72 5.34 -1.19
CA TRP A 234 2.36 4.55 -0.01
C TRP A 234 0.87 4.73 0.28
N HIS A 235 0.31 4.07 1.29
CA HIS A 235 -1.12 4.14 1.53
C HIS A 235 -1.53 5.14 2.62
N HIS A 236 -0.98 5.00 3.84
CA HIS A 236 -1.45 5.78 4.99
C HIS A 236 -1.28 7.28 4.81
N HIS A 237 -2.31 8.04 5.20
CA HIS A 237 -2.26 9.50 5.18
C HIS A 237 -1.18 10.05 6.14
N VAL A 238 -0.66 11.23 5.85
CA VAL A 238 0.43 11.87 6.62
C VAL A 238 -0.05 12.51 7.93
N SER A 239 -1.36 12.69 8.09
CA SER A 239 -1.98 13.20 9.30
C SER A 239 -3.37 12.60 9.48
N GLY A 240 -3.86 12.55 10.71
CA GLY A 240 -5.17 12.01 11.03
C GLY A 240 -5.63 12.46 12.42
N LEU A 241 -6.79 11.99 12.85
CA LEU A 241 -7.28 12.23 14.21
C LEU A 241 -6.41 11.46 15.22
N PRO A 242 -5.85 12.13 16.25
CA PRO A 242 -4.98 11.46 17.22
C PRO A 242 -5.62 10.26 17.93
N VAL A 243 -6.94 10.27 18.08
CA VAL A 243 -7.70 9.19 18.72
C VAL A 243 -7.73 7.91 17.89
N GLU A 244 -7.65 8.01 16.57
CA GLU A 244 -7.67 6.87 15.65
C GLU A 244 -6.30 6.24 15.51
N ASN A 245 -5.24 7.05 15.64
CA ASN A 245 -3.83 6.63 15.53
C ASN A 245 -3.55 5.75 14.28
N ASN A 246 -4.19 6.09 13.16
CA ASN A 246 -4.18 5.32 11.91
C ASN A 246 -3.44 6.03 10.76
N TYR A 247 -2.59 7.00 11.06
CA TYR A 247 -1.81 7.77 10.10
C TYR A 247 -0.31 7.45 10.18
N MET A 248 0.45 7.99 9.23
CA MET A 248 1.88 7.74 9.09
C MET A 248 2.70 8.29 10.29
N ASP A 249 3.63 7.49 10.79
CA ASP A 249 4.62 7.99 11.74
C ASP A 249 5.46 9.12 11.08
N TYR A 250 5.42 10.29 11.70
CA TYR A 250 6.09 11.49 11.21
C TYR A 250 7.61 11.33 11.07
N ARG A 251 8.27 10.46 11.86
CA ARG A 251 9.70 10.18 11.75
C ARG A 251 10.02 9.47 10.43
N ILE A 252 9.11 8.63 9.97
CA ILE A 252 9.21 7.94 8.68
C ILE A 252 9.07 8.94 7.53
N LEU A 253 8.11 9.87 7.63
CA LEU A 253 7.97 10.93 6.62
C LEU A 253 9.24 11.77 6.49
N ASN A 254 9.84 12.15 7.62
CA ASN A 254 11.12 12.88 7.60
C ASN A 254 12.25 12.08 6.94
N ALA A 255 12.34 10.77 7.21
CA ALA A 255 13.34 9.92 6.57
C ALA A 255 13.13 9.88 5.06
N MET A 256 11.89 9.74 4.57
CA MET A 256 11.58 9.75 3.13
C MET A 256 11.90 11.09 2.47
N MET A 257 11.65 12.22 3.16
CA MET A 257 12.01 13.55 2.66
C MET A 257 13.53 13.72 2.50
N GLN A 258 14.34 13.07 3.35
CA GLN A 258 15.80 13.06 3.24
C GLN A 258 16.29 12.31 1.99
N GLU A 259 15.49 11.38 1.45
CA GLU A 259 15.76 10.69 0.19
C GLU A 259 15.41 11.51 -1.06
N ASP A 260 15.16 12.79 -0.91
CA ASP A 260 14.78 13.71 -2.01
C ASP A 260 13.48 13.36 -2.75
N ILE A 261 12.58 12.60 -2.12
CA ILE A 261 11.23 12.38 -2.62
C ILE A 261 10.48 13.72 -2.61
N LYS A 262 10.13 14.23 -3.80
CA LYS A 262 9.55 15.56 -3.98
C LYS A 262 8.03 15.57 -3.97
N LEU A 263 7.40 14.45 -4.27
CA LEU A 263 5.96 14.29 -4.32
C LEU A 263 5.58 12.97 -3.64
N GLY A 264 4.57 13.00 -2.78
CA GLY A 264 3.97 11.81 -2.16
C GLY A 264 2.56 11.59 -2.70
N LEU A 265 2.24 10.37 -3.11
CA LEU A 265 0.90 9.93 -3.50
C LEU A 265 0.44 8.88 -2.50
N PHE A 266 -0.64 9.18 -1.78
CA PHE A 266 -1.18 8.34 -0.71
C PHE A 266 -2.70 8.50 -0.59
N GLY A 267 -3.35 7.62 0.16
CA GLY A 267 -4.80 7.57 0.36
C GLY A 267 -5.19 7.54 1.83
N HIS A 268 -6.05 6.56 2.19
CA HIS A 268 -6.44 6.17 3.55
C HIS A 268 -7.48 7.06 4.26
N GLN A 269 -7.60 8.32 3.93
CA GLN A 269 -8.65 9.18 4.51
C GLN A 269 -9.67 9.56 3.43
N HIS A 270 -10.94 9.22 3.69
CA HIS A 270 -12.10 9.46 2.84
C HIS A 270 -12.71 10.84 3.06
#